data_6fcafa89ee8d53237b91da5c5f5f18b9
#
_entry.id   6fcafa89ee8d53237b91da5c5f5f18b9
#
_cell.length_a   1.000
_cell.length_b   1.000
_cell.length_c   1.000
_cell.angle_alpha   90.00
_cell.angle_beta   90.00
_cell.angle_gamma   90.00
#
_symmetry.space_group_name_H-M   'P 1'
#
loop_
_entity.id
_entity.type
_entity.pdbx_description
1 polymer ?
#
loop_
_entity_poly.entity_id
_entity_poly.type
_entity_poly.pdbx_seq_one_letter_code
_entity_poly.pdbx_strand_id
1 'polypeptide(L)'
;RALYFVDQRQALHFQMVFAAARLAGFVPASLQMEHMGFGTMNGADGRPFKTRDGGTVKLVDLINEAEQRAYDLVKERNEQRAERGETPFDETELREIGRVVGIASVKYADLSKHRASDYSFNFELMLSFEGNTAPYLLYAYTRVASVFRKLGKDFSEVEGQIRLDAPQEIDLATKLAQFGEVL
;
A
#
# COMPACT_ATOMS: atom_id res chain seq x y z
N ARG A 1 -19.43 14.54 13.18
CA ARG A 1 -17.98 14.66 13.15
C ARG A 1 -17.52 15.02 11.74
N ALA A 2 -16.61 15.98 11.58
CA ALA A 2 -16.00 16.39 10.32
C ALA A 2 -14.48 16.19 10.42
N LEU A 3 -13.91 15.42 9.51
CA LEU A 3 -12.49 15.11 9.46
C LEU A 3 -11.85 15.81 8.26
N TYR A 4 -10.76 16.52 8.49
CA TYR A 4 -10.00 17.26 7.47
C TYR A 4 -8.63 16.60 7.30
N PHE A 5 -8.48 15.78 6.27
CA PHE A 5 -7.21 15.15 5.93
C PHE A 5 -6.37 16.11 5.10
N VAL A 6 -5.42 16.76 5.75
CA VAL A 6 -4.56 17.77 5.13
C VAL A 6 -3.17 17.67 5.75
N ASP A 7 -2.15 18.09 5.00
CA ASP A 7 -0.76 18.12 5.44
C ASP A 7 -0.59 18.68 6.85
N GLN A 8 0.23 18.02 7.66
CA GLN A 8 0.49 18.39 9.08
C GLN A 8 0.97 19.82 9.24
N ARG A 9 1.66 20.39 8.25
CA ARG A 9 2.13 21.78 8.25
C ARG A 9 1.00 22.81 8.33
N GLN A 10 -0.24 22.42 8.00
CA GLN A 10 -1.41 23.28 8.08
C GLN A 10 -2.16 23.20 9.43
N ALA A 11 -1.62 22.52 10.44
CA ALA A 11 -2.29 22.31 11.72
C ALA A 11 -2.74 23.61 12.38
N LEU A 12 -1.87 24.64 12.45
CA LEU A 12 -2.20 25.93 13.02
C LEU A 12 -3.31 26.64 12.24
N HIS A 13 -3.28 26.57 10.91
CA HIS A 13 -4.34 27.13 10.07
C HIS A 13 -5.71 26.53 10.42
N PHE A 14 -5.80 25.20 10.50
CA PHE A 14 -7.06 24.54 10.85
C PHE A 14 -7.51 24.83 12.27
N GLN A 15 -6.60 24.94 13.24
CA GLN A 15 -6.94 25.37 14.60
C GLN A 15 -7.60 26.77 14.59
N MET A 16 -7.03 27.72 13.86
CA MET A 16 -7.60 29.09 13.75
C MET A 16 -8.95 29.08 13.02
N VAL A 17 -9.06 28.33 11.90
CA VAL A 17 -10.33 28.25 11.15
C VAL A 17 -11.44 27.63 11.98
N PHE A 18 -11.15 26.55 12.72
CA PHE A 18 -12.13 25.89 13.58
C PHE A 18 -12.57 26.81 14.73
N ALA A 19 -11.64 27.55 15.35
CA ALA A 19 -11.94 28.46 16.39
C ALA A 19 -12.82 29.66 15.88
N ALA A 20 -12.44 30.24 14.73
CA ALA A 20 -13.18 31.32 14.11
C ALA A 20 -14.61 30.89 13.70
N ALA A 21 -14.76 29.70 13.10
CA ALA A 21 -16.06 29.17 12.69
C ALA A 21 -17.01 28.98 13.90
N ARG A 22 -16.46 28.52 15.04
CA ARG A 22 -17.23 28.38 16.29
C ARG A 22 -17.63 29.72 16.88
N LEU A 23 -16.69 30.67 16.94
CA LEU A 23 -16.98 32.03 17.46
C LEU A 23 -18.00 32.77 16.60
N ALA A 24 -17.98 32.58 15.29
CA ALA A 24 -18.94 33.17 14.37
C ALA A 24 -20.32 32.46 14.35
N GLY A 25 -20.48 31.36 15.10
CA GLY A 25 -21.74 30.61 15.13
C GLY A 25 -22.01 29.80 13.86
N PHE A 26 -21.04 29.62 12.96
CA PHE A 26 -21.23 28.87 11.74
C PHE A 26 -21.27 27.36 11.99
N VAL A 27 -20.78 26.93 13.14
CA VAL A 27 -20.65 25.51 13.49
C VAL A 27 -21.31 25.27 14.84
N PRO A 28 -22.26 24.33 14.96
CA PRO A 28 -22.88 24.00 16.24
C PRO A 28 -21.84 23.39 17.20
N ALA A 29 -22.00 23.64 18.50
CA ALA A 29 -21.10 23.16 19.53
C ALA A 29 -20.97 21.62 19.55
N SER A 30 -22.02 20.91 19.11
CA SER A 30 -22.04 19.44 19.03
C SER A 30 -21.20 18.84 17.90
N LEU A 31 -20.81 19.64 16.89
CA LEU A 31 -19.99 19.15 15.77
C LEU A 31 -18.51 19.10 16.17
N GLN A 32 -17.95 17.91 16.17
CA GLN A 32 -16.51 17.70 16.31
C GLN A 32 -15.83 17.95 14.96
N MET A 33 -14.90 18.88 14.91
CA MET A 33 -14.03 19.14 13.76
C MET A 33 -12.60 18.78 14.14
N GLU A 34 -11.97 17.95 13.30
CA GLU A 34 -10.62 17.44 13.56
C GLU A 34 -9.75 17.56 12.32
N HIS A 35 -8.53 18.08 12.51
CA HIS A 35 -7.49 18.05 11.51
C HIS A 35 -6.72 16.73 11.65
N MET A 36 -6.84 15.88 10.64
CA MET A 36 -6.15 14.60 10.52
C MET A 36 -4.90 14.80 9.67
N GLY A 37 -3.90 15.46 10.28
CA GLY A 37 -2.65 15.80 9.59
C GLY A 37 -1.88 14.57 9.14
N PHE A 38 -1.23 14.66 7.98
CA PHE A 38 -0.33 13.62 7.46
C PHE A 38 1.03 14.21 7.10
N GLY A 39 2.05 13.35 7.09
CA GLY A 39 3.42 13.71 6.73
C GLY A 39 3.61 13.92 5.24
N THR A 40 4.78 14.41 4.86
CA THR A 40 5.15 14.72 3.50
C THR A 40 5.79 13.49 2.83
N MET A 41 5.37 13.19 1.62
CA MET A 41 6.08 12.28 0.74
C MET A 41 7.26 13.01 0.10
N ASN A 42 8.48 12.59 0.41
CA ASN A 42 9.71 13.18 -0.07
C ASN A 42 10.34 12.32 -1.18
N GLY A 43 11.11 12.95 -2.06
CA GLY A 43 12.01 12.25 -2.96
C GLY A 43 13.28 11.75 -2.26
N ALA A 44 14.18 11.14 -3.02
CA ALA A 44 15.46 10.66 -2.52
C ALA A 44 16.38 11.78 -1.98
N ASP A 45 16.14 13.03 -2.38
CA ASP A 45 16.85 14.22 -1.93
C ASP A 45 16.30 14.80 -0.60
N GLY A 46 15.33 14.14 0.02
CA GLY A 46 14.67 14.57 1.26
C GLY A 46 13.75 15.80 1.08
N ARG A 47 13.48 16.23 -0.15
CA ARG A 47 12.54 17.32 -0.46
C ARG A 47 11.21 16.74 -0.93
N PRO A 48 10.12 17.52 -0.83
CA PRO A 48 8.83 17.09 -1.36
C PRO A 48 8.97 16.53 -2.78
N PHE A 49 8.38 15.37 -3.01
CA PHE A 49 8.49 14.65 -4.27
C PHE A 49 8.03 15.52 -5.44
N LYS A 50 8.88 15.65 -6.47
CA LYS A 50 8.64 16.49 -7.64
C LYS A 50 8.75 15.68 -8.93
N THR A 51 8.09 16.16 -9.98
CA THR A 51 8.31 15.64 -11.35
C THR A 51 9.75 15.90 -11.81
N ARG A 52 10.18 15.17 -12.84
CA ARG A 52 11.49 15.41 -13.50
C ARG A 52 11.67 16.86 -13.96
N ASP A 53 10.57 17.54 -14.28
CA ASP A 53 10.55 18.94 -14.71
C ASP A 53 10.45 19.96 -13.54
N GLY A 54 10.58 19.49 -12.30
CA GLY A 54 10.60 20.33 -11.09
C GLY A 54 9.22 20.78 -10.60
N GLY A 55 8.13 20.36 -11.22
CA GLY A 55 6.75 20.64 -10.80
C GLY A 55 6.28 19.74 -9.64
N THR A 56 5.15 20.12 -9.02
CA THR A 56 4.48 19.25 -8.04
C THR A 56 3.88 18.04 -8.77
N VAL A 57 4.19 16.83 -8.27
CA VAL A 57 3.60 15.60 -8.80
C VAL A 57 2.13 15.54 -8.45
N LYS A 58 1.27 15.39 -9.45
CA LYS A 58 -0.12 15.06 -9.19
C LYS A 58 -0.22 13.58 -8.81
N LEU A 59 -1.11 13.26 -7.89
CA LEU A 59 -1.32 11.87 -7.47
C LEU A 59 -1.64 10.94 -8.66
N VAL A 60 -2.39 11.43 -9.63
CA VAL A 60 -2.72 10.65 -10.83
C VAL A 60 -1.47 10.29 -11.64
N ASP A 61 -0.52 11.22 -11.77
CA ASP A 61 0.72 10.98 -12.53
C ASP A 61 1.61 9.96 -11.79
N LEU A 62 1.64 10.03 -10.45
CA LEU A 62 2.34 9.06 -9.61
C LEU A 62 1.75 7.66 -9.76
N ILE A 63 0.42 7.53 -9.75
CA ILE A 63 -0.26 6.24 -9.91
C ILE A 63 0.01 5.68 -11.31
N ASN A 64 -0.15 6.48 -12.35
CA ASN A 64 0.10 6.06 -13.74
C ASN A 64 1.55 5.59 -13.93
N GLU A 65 2.52 6.30 -13.36
CA GLU A 65 3.93 5.89 -13.39
C GLU A 65 4.16 4.57 -12.65
N ALA A 66 3.51 4.38 -11.49
CA ALA A 66 3.60 3.13 -10.74
C ALA A 66 3.00 1.96 -11.53
N GLU A 67 1.84 2.14 -12.17
CA GLU A 67 1.20 1.15 -13.02
C GLU A 67 2.08 0.78 -14.22
N GLN A 68 2.65 1.78 -14.89
CA GLN A 68 3.52 1.54 -16.06
C GLN A 68 4.79 0.77 -15.66
N ARG A 69 5.46 1.18 -14.58
CA ARG A 69 6.67 0.47 -14.10
C ARG A 69 6.35 -0.95 -13.63
N ALA A 70 5.23 -1.15 -12.97
CA ALA A 70 4.78 -2.48 -12.57
C ALA A 70 4.47 -3.35 -13.79
N TYR A 71 3.81 -2.80 -14.81
CA TYR A 71 3.57 -3.48 -16.08
C TYR A 71 4.88 -3.91 -16.76
N ASP A 72 5.84 -2.99 -16.89
CA ASP A 72 7.13 -3.29 -17.51
C ASP A 72 7.87 -4.43 -16.78
N LEU A 73 7.86 -4.40 -15.45
CA LEU A 73 8.45 -5.43 -14.61
C LEU A 73 7.74 -6.80 -14.75
N VAL A 74 6.41 -6.80 -14.80
CA VAL A 74 5.62 -8.04 -14.98
C VAL A 74 5.82 -8.59 -16.38
N LYS A 75 5.91 -7.75 -17.39
CA LYS A 75 6.18 -8.14 -18.78
C LYS A 75 7.53 -8.83 -18.93
N GLU A 76 8.59 -8.27 -18.36
CA GLU A 76 9.92 -8.90 -18.35
C GLU A 76 9.87 -10.32 -17.72
N ARG A 77 9.17 -10.46 -16.59
CA ARG A 77 9.00 -11.76 -15.94
C ARG A 77 8.14 -12.72 -16.74
N ASN A 78 7.19 -12.21 -17.51
CA ASN A 78 6.35 -13.03 -18.39
C ASN A 78 7.15 -13.60 -19.57
N GLU A 79 8.10 -12.85 -20.10
CA GLU A 79 9.06 -13.34 -21.10
C GLU A 79 9.90 -14.49 -20.52
N GLN A 80 10.41 -14.36 -19.31
CA GLN A 80 11.14 -15.42 -18.60
C GLN A 80 10.27 -16.66 -18.31
N ARG A 81 8.94 -16.49 -18.12
CA ARG A 81 7.99 -17.62 -18.01
C ARG A 81 7.93 -18.41 -19.33
N ALA A 82 7.79 -17.70 -20.45
CA ALA A 82 7.75 -18.32 -21.77
C ALA A 82 9.02 -19.10 -22.07
N GLU A 83 10.18 -18.58 -21.72
CA GLU A 83 11.48 -19.27 -21.86
C GLU A 83 11.56 -20.56 -21.05
N ARG A 84 10.85 -20.63 -19.90
CA ARG A 84 10.76 -21.84 -19.06
C ARG A 84 9.68 -22.82 -19.51
N GLY A 85 8.99 -22.53 -20.63
CA GLY A 85 7.92 -23.38 -21.16
C GLY A 85 6.61 -23.29 -20.39
N GLU A 86 6.45 -22.25 -19.53
CA GLU A 86 5.18 -21.96 -18.86
C GLU A 86 4.30 -21.13 -19.78
N THR A 87 2.97 -21.28 -19.69
CA THR A 87 2.03 -20.47 -20.46
C THR A 87 2.17 -19.00 -20.06
N PRO A 88 2.55 -18.10 -20.97
CA PRO A 88 2.62 -16.68 -20.68
C PRO A 88 1.22 -16.08 -20.53
N PHE A 89 1.14 -15.00 -19.79
CA PHE A 89 -0.05 -14.16 -19.70
C PHE A 89 -0.25 -13.37 -21.01
N ASP A 90 -1.50 -13.10 -21.35
CA ASP A 90 -1.82 -12.22 -22.47
C ASP A 90 -1.63 -10.73 -22.10
N GLU A 91 -1.71 -9.86 -23.10
CA GLU A 91 -1.52 -8.41 -22.89
C GLU A 91 -2.53 -7.79 -21.93
N THR A 92 -3.77 -8.28 -21.93
CA THR A 92 -4.84 -7.79 -21.05
C THR A 92 -4.56 -8.18 -19.60
N GLU A 93 -4.16 -9.43 -19.39
CA GLU A 93 -3.74 -9.93 -18.07
C GLU A 93 -2.52 -9.17 -17.56
N LEU A 94 -1.51 -8.93 -18.40
CA LEU A 94 -0.31 -8.18 -18.03
C LEU A 94 -0.64 -6.76 -17.56
N ARG A 95 -1.52 -6.07 -18.29
CA ARG A 95 -1.97 -4.71 -17.91
C ARG A 95 -2.72 -4.72 -16.58
N GLU A 96 -3.62 -5.68 -16.38
CA GLU A 96 -4.35 -5.78 -15.12
C GLU A 96 -3.45 -6.12 -13.94
N ILE A 97 -2.49 -7.04 -14.12
CA ILE A 97 -1.48 -7.34 -13.08
C ILE A 97 -0.64 -6.09 -12.78
N GLY A 98 -0.16 -5.38 -13.81
CA GLY A 98 0.60 -4.14 -13.66
C GLY A 98 -0.19 -3.07 -12.89
N ARG A 99 -1.46 -2.89 -13.22
CA ARG A 99 -2.37 -1.97 -12.53
C ARG A 99 -2.54 -2.34 -11.05
N VAL A 100 -2.84 -3.60 -10.75
CA VAL A 100 -3.03 -4.08 -9.37
C VAL A 100 -1.76 -3.92 -8.56
N VAL A 101 -0.61 -4.34 -9.10
CA VAL A 101 0.69 -4.26 -8.42
C VAL A 101 1.11 -2.80 -8.23
N GLY A 102 0.96 -1.95 -9.24
CA GLY A 102 1.33 -0.54 -9.17
C GLY A 102 0.52 0.21 -8.09
N ILE A 103 -0.81 0.09 -8.14
CA ILE A 103 -1.70 0.73 -7.14
C ILE A 103 -1.43 0.19 -5.73
N ALA A 104 -1.30 -1.14 -5.57
CA ALA A 104 -1.01 -1.74 -4.28
C ALA A 104 0.33 -1.25 -3.71
N SER A 105 1.34 -1.07 -4.56
CA SER A 105 2.65 -0.58 -4.14
C SER A 105 2.60 0.84 -3.61
N VAL A 106 1.89 1.75 -4.29
CA VAL A 106 1.68 3.12 -3.81
C VAL A 106 0.94 3.12 -2.49
N LYS A 107 -0.19 2.40 -2.40
CA LYS A 107 -0.98 2.31 -1.18
C LYS A 107 -0.18 1.76 0.00
N TYR A 108 0.57 0.69 -0.23
CA TYR A 108 1.34 0.06 0.84
C TYR A 108 2.51 0.93 1.30
N ALA A 109 3.20 1.60 0.38
CA ALA A 109 4.27 2.54 0.71
C ALA A 109 3.80 3.66 1.63
N ASP A 110 2.59 4.17 1.41
CA ASP A 110 1.97 5.21 2.23
C ASP A 110 1.41 4.66 3.54
N LEU A 111 0.52 3.65 3.47
CA LEU A 111 -0.23 3.16 4.62
C LEU A 111 0.59 2.32 5.61
N SER A 112 1.75 1.77 5.20
CA SER A 112 2.67 1.04 6.07
C SER A 112 3.49 1.93 7.00
N LYS A 113 3.34 3.26 6.88
CA LYS A 113 4.05 4.26 7.68
C LYS A 113 3.11 4.89 8.71
N HIS A 114 3.71 5.42 9.77
CA HIS A 114 2.93 6.23 10.68
C HIS A 114 2.43 7.48 9.95
N ARG A 115 1.12 7.72 9.98
CA ARG A 115 0.44 8.76 9.18
C ARG A 115 1.10 10.15 9.27
N ALA A 116 1.53 10.57 10.46
CA ALA A 116 2.10 11.89 10.67
C ALA A 116 3.61 11.99 10.38
N SER A 117 4.25 10.89 9.98
CA SER A 117 5.68 10.88 9.66
C SER A 117 5.93 11.17 8.20
N ASP A 118 6.96 11.97 7.92
CA ASP A 118 7.49 12.11 6.56
C ASP A 118 8.15 10.81 6.13
N TYR A 119 8.08 10.49 4.85
CA TYR A 119 8.76 9.32 4.29
C TYR A 119 9.34 9.60 2.91
N SER A 120 10.39 8.85 2.56
CA SER A 120 10.98 8.93 1.22
C SER A 120 10.31 7.94 0.30
N PHE A 121 9.88 8.43 -0.86
CA PHE A 121 9.24 7.67 -1.92
C PHE A 121 10.28 7.25 -2.96
N ASN A 122 10.33 5.96 -3.28
CA ASN A 122 11.21 5.40 -4.29
C ASN A 122 10.50 4.25 -5.02
N PHE A 123 10.29 4.40 -6.33
CA PHE A 123 9.63 3.39 -7.15
C PHE A 123 10.34 2.04 -7.14
N GLU A 124 11.67 2.02 -7.20
CA GLU A 124 12.45 0.78 -7.27
C GLU A 124 12.26 -0.04 -5.99
N LEU A 125 12.32 0.64 -4.83
CA LEU A 125 12.13 -0.02 -3.54
C LEU A 125 10.71 -0.52 -3.34
N MET A 126 9.68 0.26 -3.69
CA MET A 126 8.29 -0.13 -3.45
C MET A 126 7.75 -1.17 -4.44
N LEU A 127 8.34 -1.28 -5.64
CA LEU A 127 8.03 -2.30 -6.62
C LEU A 127 8.92 -3.55 -6.49
N SER A 128 9.83 -3.58 -5.53
CA SER A 128 10.67 -4.74 -5.26
C SER A 128 9.83 -5.95 -4.83
N PHE A 129 10.21 -7.12 -5.28
CA PHE A 129 9.66 -8.41 -4.83
C PHE A 129 10.37 -8.94 -3.57
N GLU A 130 11.18 -8.12 -2.95
CA GLU A 130 11.89 -8.44 -1.71
C GLU A 130 11.62 -7.39 -0.65
N GLY A 131 11.66 -7.80 0.62
CA GLY A 131 11.47 -6.91 1.76
C GLY A 131 9.99 -6.61 2.05
N ASN A 132 9.76 -5.47 2.72
CA ASN A 132 8.43 -5.06 3.18
C ASN A 132 7.71 -4.24 2.10
N THR A 133 7.17 -4.92 1.08
CA THR A 133 6.57 -4.32 -0.12
C THR A 133 5.26 -4.99 -0.49
N ALA A 134 4.40 -4.26 -1.21
CA ALA A 134 3.15 -4.83 -1.71
C ALA A 134 3.36 -6.00 -2.69
N PRO A 135 4.29 -5.94 -3.66
CA PRO A 135 4.56 -7.09 -4.52
C PRO A 135 4.97 -8.34 -3.75
N TYR A 136 5.77 -8.21 -2.69
CA TYR A 136 6.13 -9.34 -1.84
C TYR A 136 4.92 -9.93 -1.10
N LEU A 137 4.04 -9.09 -0.54
CA LEU A 137 2.81 -9.55 0.12
C LEU A 137 1.86 -10.22 -0.86
N LEU A 138 1.67 -9.66 -2.05
CA LEU A 138 0.87 -10.27 -3.11
C LEU A 138 1.46 -11.62 -3.53
N TYR A 139 2.78 -11.71 -3.66
CA TYR A 139 3.47 -12.96 -3.94
C TYR A 139 3.23 -13.99 -2.83
N ALA A 140 3.39 -13.62 -1.56
CA ALA A 140 3.13 -14.50 -0.42
C ALA A 140 1.67 -15.02 -0.44
N TYR A 141 0.71 -14.13 -0.70
CA TYR A 141 -0.70 -14.49 -0.86
C TYR A 141 -0.91 -15.51 -1.99
N THR A 142 -0.33 -15.26 -3.17
CA THR A 142 -0.49 -16.17 -4.32
C THR A 142 0.13 -17.54 -4.08
N ARG A 143 1.20 -17.61 -3.27
CA ARG A 143 1.81 -18.88 -2.84
C ARG A 143 0.84 -19.68 -1.97
N VAL A 144 0.24 -19.06 -0.97
CA VAL A 144 -0.77 -19.68 -0.10
C VAL A 144 -1.99 -20.11 -0.93
N ALA A 145 -2.55 -19.20 -1.73
CA ALA A 145 -3.71 -19.50 -2.59
C ALA A 145 -3.44 -20.66 -3.57
N SER A 146 -2.20 -20.78 -4.05
CA SER A 146 -1.80 -21.88 -4.95
C SER A 146 -1.84 -23.26 -4.26
N VAL A 147 -1.59 -23.33 -2.96
CA VAL A 147 -1.70 -24.58 -2.18
C VAL A 147 -3.15 -25.05 -2.16
N PHE A 148 -4.09 -24.16 -1.81
CA PHE A 148 -5.52 -24.48 -1.77
C PHE A 148 -6.06 -24.85 -3.16
N ARG A 149 -5.65 -24.14 -4.20
CA ARG A 149 -6.02 -24.46 -5.58
C ARG A 149 -5.57 -25.86 -5.99
N LYS A 150 -4.37 -26.26 -5.60
CA LYS A 150 -3.85 -27.63 -5.84
C LYS A 150 -4.61 -28.70 -5.05
N LEU A 151 -5.13 -28.34 -3.87
CA LEU A 151 -5.97 -29.22 -3.06
C LEU A 151 -7.40 -29.30 -3.59
N GLY A 152 -7.80 -28.45 -4.52
CA GLY A 152 -9.18 -28.36 -5.02
C GLY A 152 -10.18 -27.89 -3.95
N LYS A 153 -9.72 -27.13 -2.96
CA LYS A 153 -10.51 -26.65 -1.83
C LYS A 153 -10.43 -25.14 -1.70
N ASP A 154 -11.52 -24.53 -1.19
CA ASP A 154 -11.50 -23.15 -0.72
C ASP A 154 -10.88 -23.06 0.67
N PHE A 155 -10.42 -21.86 1.08
CA PHE A 155 -9.87 -21.60 2.42
C PHE A 155 -10.87 -21.95 3.54
N SER A 156 -12.16 -21.70 3.30
CA SER A 156 -13.25 -21.97 4.24
C SER A 156 -13.62 -23.45 4.38
N GLU A 157 -13.19 -24.29 3.45
CA GLU A 157 -13.52 -25.71 3.39
C GLU A 157 -12.48 -26.61 4.12
N VAL A 158 -11.43 -25.99 4.65
CA VAL A 158 -10.37 -26.72 5.33
C VAL A 158 -10.72 -26.88 6.79
N GLU A 159 -11.10 -28.10 7.17
CA GLU A 159 -11.34 -28.50 8.55
C GLU A 159 -10.17 -29.35 9.06
N GLY A 160 -9.84 -29.21 10.33
CA GLY A 160 -8.82 -30.01 10.98
C GLY A 160 -8.25 -29.34 12.22
N GLN A 161 -7.45 -30.12 12.98
CA GLN A 161 -6.68 -29.56 14.08
C GLN A 161 -5.39 -28.96 13.56
N ILE A 162 -5.11 -27.72 13.95
CA ILE A 162 -3.82 -27.08 13.69
C ILE A 162 -2.78 -27.77 14.58
N ARG A 163 -1.75 -28.34 13.94
CA ARG A 163 -0.58 -28.90 14.61
C ARG A 163 0.61 -28.01 14.30
N LEU A 164 1.35 -27.65 15.33
CA LEU A 164 2.52 -26.77 15.24
C LEU A 164 3.72 -27.58 15.72
N ASP A 165 4.34 -28.28 14.80
CA ASP A 165 5.44 -29.21 15.13
C ASP A 165 6.83 -28.57 14.91
N ALA A 166 6.93 -27.58 14.00
CA ALA A 166 8.18 -26.89 13.71
C ALA A 166 8.26 -25.51 14.40
N PRO A 167 9.46 -25.08 14.86
CA PRO A 167 9.64 -23.76 15.47
C PRO A 167 9.11 -22.60 14.60
N GLN A 168 9.30 -22.68 13.28
CA GLN A 168 8.83 -21.66 12.33
C GLN A 168 7.29 -21.57 12.26
N GLU A 169 6.59 -22.70 12.45
CA GLU A 169 5.13 -22.73 12.51
C GLU A 169 4.63 -22.07 13.80
N ILE A 170 5.30 -22.30 14.92
CA ILE A 170 5.00 -21.68 16.22
C ILE A 170 5.22 -20.15 16.11
N ASP A 171 6.34 -19.73 15.55
CA ASP A 171 6.65 -18.31 15.36
C ASP A 171 5.60 -17.60 14.47
N LEU A 172 5.21 -18.24 13.36
CA LEU A 172 4.16 -17.71 12.49
C LEU A 172 2.81 -17.65 13.21
N ALA A 173 2.42 -18.70 13.90
CA ALA A 173 1.16 -18.74 14.65
C ALA A 173 1.12 -17.64 15.72
N THR A 174 2.23 -17.41 16.43
CA THR A 174 2.35 -16.34 17.42
C THR A 174 2.16 -14.97 16.79
N LYS A 175 2.80 -14.70 15.65
CA LYS A 175 2.64 -13.44 14.92
C LYS A 175 1.21 -13.25 14.40
N LEU A 176 0.58 -14.32 13.91
CA LEU A 176 -0.81 -14.26 13.48
C LEU A 176 -1.78 -13.98 14.64
N ALA A 177 -1.53 -14.56 15.82
CA ALA A 177 -2.32 -14.28 17.02
C ALA A 177 -2.20 -12.81 17.48
N GLN A 178 -1.04 -12.21 17.28
CA GLN A 178 -0.76 -10.80 17.61
C GLN A 178 -1.18 -9.81 16.50
N PHE A 179 -1.69 -10.29 15.37
CA PHE A 179 -1.97 -9.44 14.20
C PHE A 179 -2.92 -8.28 14.51
N GLY A 180 -3.93 -8.51 15.35
CA GLY A 180 -4.86 -7.47 15.77
C GLY A 180 -4.25 -6.34 16.62
N GLU A 181 -3.04 -6.55 17.18
CA GLU A 181 -2.32 -5.53 17.95
C GLU A 181 -1.54 -4.56 17.04
N VAL A 182 -1.33 -4.96 15.78
CA VAL A 182 -0.54 -4.19 14.78
C VAL A 182 -1.43 -3.33 13.89
N LEU A 183 -2.71 -3.71 13.73
CA LEU A 183 -3.73 -2.96 12.97
C LEU A 183 -4.39 -1.88 13.83
#